data_72828339d4ae6232cc4698ef53acb71b
#
_entry.id   72828339d4ae6232cc4698ef53acb71b
#
_cell.length_a   1.000
_cell.length_b   1.000
_cell.length_c   1.000
_cell.angle_alpha   90.00
_cell.angle_beta   90.00
_cell.angle_gamma   90.00
#
_symmetry.space_group_name_H-M   'P 1'
#
loop_
_entity.id
_entity.type
_entity.pdbx_description
1 polymer ?
#
loop_
_entity_poly.entity_id
_entity_poly.type
_entity_poly.pdbx_seq_one_letter_code
_entity_poly.pdbx_strand_id
1 'polypeptide(L)'
;MLVDTYNTHSLKLLEENPQEFKKKYIDKTAFIHSAPEAEEGKKFHALISYYLKGFDISKFENVLGETEKAIWEKLKTSDILKKNYVAVEHSFLIKEKDFFLNGRFDAVYKENDSYTVVDWKMKTLPKDPEEDLQSVVYLYCAGKIFDTENISMLYFSLTTHERAFVKLSSPEKYLERIEKIIASI
;
A
#
# COMPACT_ATOMS: atom_id res chain seq x y z
N MET A 1 -22.93 -16.01 -3.92
CA MET A 1 -21.88 -16.13 -2.87
C MET A 1 -21.43 -14.70 -2.59
N LEU A 2 -21.69 -14.19 -1.42
CA LEU A 2 -21.27 -12.83 -1.05
C LEU A 2 -19.74 -12.81 -0.97
N VAL A 3 -19.15 -11.73 -1.46
CA VAL A 3 -17.72 -11.46 -1.23
C VAL A 3 -17.61 -11.05 0.22
N ASP A 4 -16.75 -11.71 0.97
CA ASP A 4 -16.51 -11.45 2.40
C ASP A 4 -15.11 -10.88 2.69
N THR A 5 -14.27 -10.82 1.66
CA THR A 5 -12.87 -10.37 1.78
C THR A 5 -12.57 -9.28 0.75
N TYR A 6 -12.14 -8.13 1.25
CA TYR A 6 -11.88 -6.95 0.45
C TYR A 6 -10.44 -6.46 0.63
N ASN A 7 -9.87 -5.91 -0.43
CA ASN A 7 -8.63 -5.15 -0.41
C ASN A 7 -8.86 -3.76 -1.01
N THR A 8 -7.88 -2.91 -0.93
CA THR A 8 -7.96 -1.53 -1.43
C THR A 8 -8.42 -1.46 -2.89
N HIS A 9 -7.88 -2.34 -3.75
CA HIS A 9 -8.24 -2.37 -5.16
C HIS A 9 -9.69 -2.81 -5.39
N SER A 10 -10.16 -3.83 -4.67
CA SER A 10 -11.54 -4.30 -4.79
C SER A 10 -12.55 -3.29 -4.26
N LEU A 11 -12.23 -2.61 -3.14
CA LEU A 11 -13.07 -1.54 -2.59
C LEU A 11 -13.13 -0.33 -3.53
N LYS A 12 -12.00 0.07 -4.10
CA LYS A 12 -11.94 1.16 -5.08
C LYS A 12 -12.77 0.84 -6.32
N LEU A 13 -12.64 -0.37 -6.84
CA LEU A 13 -13.45 -0.81 -7.98
C LEU A 13 -14.95 -0.82 -7.63
N LEU A 14 -15.30 -1.25 -6.42
CA LEU A 14 -16.68 -1.25 -5.96
C LEU A 14 -17.25 0.18 -5.84
N GLU A 15 -16.48 1.13 -5.29
CA GLU A 15 -16.86 2.54 -5.16
C GLU A 15 -17.03 3.21 -6.52
N GLU A 16 -16.11 2.98 -7.46
CA GLU A 16 -16.05 3.64 -8.77
C GLU A 16 -16.95 2.96 -9.82
N ASN A 17 -17.03 1.63 -9.80
CA ASN A 17 -17.74 0.83 -10.82
C ASN A 17 -18.31 -0.48 -10.24
N PRO A 18 -19.45 -0.42 -9.53
CA PRO A 18 -20.06 -1.61 -8.91
C PRO A 18 -20.38 -2.74 -9.90
N GLN A 19 -20.72 -2.39 -11.15
CA GLN A 19 -21.03 -3.41 -12.18
C GLN A 19 -19.78 -4.20 -12.58
N GLU A 20 -18.64 -3.54 -12.73
CA GLU A 20 -17.37 -4.19 -13.03
C GLU A 20 -16.88 -5.01 -11.84
N PHE A 21 -17.04 -4.50 -10.63
CA PHE A 21 -16.78 -5.26 -9.40
C PHE A 21 -17.58 -6.56 -9.39
N LYS A 22 -18.89 -6.51 -9.68
CA LYS A 22 -19.75 -7.68 -9.72
C LYS A 22 -19.25 -8.71 -10.74
N LYS A 23 -18.96 -8.29 -11.97
CA LYS A 23 -18.41 -9.17 -13.02
C LYS A 23 -17.10 -9.85 -12.59
N LYS A 24 -16.23 -9.11 -11.91
CA LYS A 24 -14.89 -9.58 -11.53
C LYS A 24 -14.91 -10.50 -10.30
N TYR A 25 -15.62 -10.10 -9.25
CA TYR A 25 -15.51 -10.74 -7.94
C TYR A 25 -16.69 -11.66 -7.60
N ILE A 26 -17.88 -11.42 -8.16
CA ILE A 26 -19.08 -12.21 -7.91
C ILE A 26 -19.31 -13.22 -9.04
N ASP A 27 -19.46 -12.73 -10.27
CA ASP A 27 -19.77 -13.57 -11.44
C ASP A 27 -18.53 -14.27 -12.00
N LYS A 28 -17.32 -13.76 -11.70
CA LYS A 28 -16.01 -14.27 -12.15
C LYS A 28 -15.88 -14.41 -13.67
N THR A 29 -16.49 -13.47 -14.40
CA THR A 29 -16.53 -13.45 -15.86
C THR A 29 -15.51 -12.51 -16.50
N ALA A 30 -14.86 -11.62 -15.73
CA ALA A 30 -13.87 -10.68 -16.21
C ALA A 30 -12.45 -11.28 -16.16
N PHE A 31 -11.67 -11.09 -17.24
CA PHE A 31 -10.25 -11.45 -17.27
C PHE A 31 -9.38 -10.31 -16.69
N ILE A 32 -8.36 -10.70 -15.91
CA ILE A 32 -7.42 -9.76 -15.33
C ILE A 32 -6.25 -9.60 -16.30
N HIS A 33 -6.08 -8.39 -16.87
CA HIS A 33 -4.89 -8.02 -17.59
C HIS A 33 -4.00 -7.15 -16.71
N SER A 34 -2.73 -7.53 -16.52
CA SER A 34 -1.72 -6.67 -15.86
C SER A 34 -1.13 -5.69 -16.87
N ALA A 35 -1.08 -4.40 -16.52
CA ALA A 35 -0.43 -3.40 -17.36
C ALA A 35 1.11 -3.47 -17.25
N PRO A 36 1.87 -3.18 -18.34
CA PRO A 36 3.35 -3.19 -18.33
C PRO A 36 3.99 -2.28 -17.27
N GLU A 37 3.39 -1.13 -16.99
CA GLU A 37 3.86 -0.18 -15.96
C GLU A 37 3.87 -0.76 -14.54
N ALA A 38 3.06 -1.80 -14.30
CA ALA A 38 3.07 -2.53 -13.04
C ALA A 38 4.35 -3.36 -12.84
N GLU A 39 5.06 -3.74 -13.90
CA GLU A 39 6.27 -4.58 -13.80
C GLU A 39 7.48 -3.79 -13.28
N GLU A 40 7.67 -2.53 -13.74
CA GLU A 40 8.76 -1.67 -13.26
C GLU A 40 8.59 -1.39 -11.76
N GLY A 41 7.37 -1.07 -11.34
CA GLY A 41 7.06 -0.88 -9.91
C GLY A 41 7.38 -2.12 -9.09
N LYS A 42 7.00 -3.31 -9.54
CA LYS A 42 7.28 -4.58 -8.83
C LYS A 42 8.76 -4.83 -8.63
N LYS A 43 9.61 -4.51 -9.63
CA LYS A 43 11.08 -4.65 -9.49
C LYS A 43 11.62 -3.78 -8.37
N PHE A 44 11.22 -2.50 -8.30
CA PHE A 44 11.67 -1.61 -7.24
C PHE A 44 11.15 -2.01 -5.87
N HIS A 45 9.89 -2.41 -5.74
CA HIS A 45 9.35 -2.93 -4.49
C HIS A 45 10.15 -4.15 -4.00
N ALA A 46 10.47 -5.09 -4.90
CA ALA A 46 11.29 -6.24 -4.56
C ALA A 46 12.70 -5.82 -4.13
N LEU A 47 13.37 -4.94 -4.89
CA LEU A 47 14.72 -4.46 -4.59
C LEU A 47 14.78 -3.78 -3.21
N ILE A 48 13.86 -2.85 -2.95
CA ILE A 48 13.76 -2.14 -1.67
C ILE A 48 13.49 -3.14 -0.54
N SER A 49 12.57 -4.08 -0.74
CA SER A 49 12.25 -5.11 0.25
C SER A 49 13.47 -5.95 0.63
N TYR A 50 14.25 -6.42 -0.36
CA TYR A 50 15.47 -7.18 -0.09
C TYR A 50 16.52 -6.34 0.63
N TYR A 51 16.70 -5.09 0.21
CA TYR A 51 17.62 -4.15 0.86
C TYR A 51 17.26 -3.92 2.32
N LEU A 52 15.98 -3.59 2.60
CA LEU A 52 15.50 -3.32 3.96
C LEU A 52 15.55 -4.55 4.87
N LYS A 53 15.47 -5.75 4.31
CA LYS A 53 15.65 -7.03 5.03
C LYS A 53 17.12 -7.41 5.21
N GLY A 54 18.07 -6.62 4.70
CA GLY A 54 19.51 -6.86 4.82
C GLY A 54 20.05 -7.99 3.95
N PHE A 55 19.33 -8.37 2.88
CA PHE A 55 19.82 -9.34 1.91
C PHE A 55 20.85 -8.74 0.96
N ASP A 56 21.73 -9.59 0.42
CA ASP A 56 22.62 -9.19 -0.67
C ASP A 56 21.81 -8.92 -1.95
N ILE A 57 21.86 -7.67 -2.40
CA ILE A 57 21.15 -7.19 -3.58
C ILE A 57 22.03 -7.02 -4.81
N SER A 58 23.30 -7.40 -4.75
CA SER A 58 24.27 -7.18 -5.83
C SER A 58 23.81 -7.77 -7.18
N LYS A 59 23.14 -8.93 -7.15
CA LYS A 59 22.58 -9.55 -8.36
C LYS A 59 21.44 -8.72 -8.96
N PHE A 60 20.62 -8.08 -8.11
CA PHE A 60 19.55 -7.18 -8.58
C PHE A 60 20.13 -5.90 -9.17
N GLU A 61 21.12 -5.29 -8.51
CA GLU A 61 21.78 -4.08 -8.99
C GLU A 61 22.44 -4.28 -10.37
N ASN A 62 23.01 -5.47 -10.61
CA ASN A 62 23.67 -5.81 -11.86
C ASN A 62 22.71 -5.90 -13.07
N VAL A 63 21.44 -6.17 -12.87
CA VAL A 63 20.44 -6.29 -13.94
C VAL A 63 19.56 -5.04 -14.12
N LEU A 64 19.81 -3.99 -13.32
CA LEU A 64 19.14 -2.71 -13.52
C LEU A 64 19.64 -2.01 -14.78
N GLY A 65 18.71 -1.44 -15.54
CA GLY A 65 19.03 -0.51 -16.63
C GLY A 65 19.60 0.83 -16.11
N GLU A 66 20.15 1.65 -16.98
CA GLU A 66 20.78 2.92 -16.58
C GLU A 66 19.84 3.85 -15.80
N THR A 67 18.59 4.00 -16.25
CA THR A 67 17.58 4.81 -15.57
C THR A 67 17.24 4.23 -14.22
N GLU A 68 17.04 2.92 -14.13
CA GLU A 68 16.75 2.23 -12.87
C GLU A 68 17.92 2.39 -11.88
N LYS A 69 19.16 2.27 -12.34
CA LYS A 69 20.36 2.50 -11.52
C LYS A 69 20.39 3.92 -10.96
N ALA A 70 20.12 4.93 -11.79
CA ALA A 70 20.10 6.31 -11.34
C ALA A 70 19.05 6.56 -10.23
N ILE A 71 17.84 6.01 -10.39
CA ILE A 71 16.79 6.07 -9.37
C ILE A 71 17.26 5.38 -8.08
N TRP A 72 17.82 4.18 -8.19
CA TRP A 72 18.29 3.40 -7.06
C TRP A 72 19.44 4.09 -6.29
N GLU A 73 20.46 4.60 -6.99
CA GLU A 73 21.57 5.33 -6.37
C GLU A 73 21.08 6.58 -5.61
N LYS A 74 20.15 7.31 -6.21
CA LYS A 74 19.52 8.45 -5.53
C LYS A 74 18.73 8.01 -4.29
N LEU A 75 17.97 6.92 -4.37
CA LEU A 75 17.21 6.39 -3.25
C LEU A 75 18.11 5.92 -2.10
N LYS A 76 19.24 5.27 -2.39
CA LYS A 76 20.22 4.85 -1.35
C LYS A 76 20.75 6.02 -0.52
N THR A 77 20.80 7.24 -1.06
CA THR A 77 21.22 8.43 -0.30
C THR A 77 20.12 9.02 0.56
N SER A 78 18.86 8.60 0.33
CA SER A 78 17.70 9.13 1.05
C SER A 78 17.65 8.68 2.51
N ASP A 79 17.16 9.55 3.38
CA ASP A 79 16.90 9.27 4.78
C ASP A 79 15.84 8.18 4.99
N ILE A 80 14.94 8.01 4.01
CA ILE A 80 13.85 7.04 4.11
C ILE A 80 14.37 5.59 4.26
N LEU A 81 15.44 5.21 3.56
CA LEU A 81 16.02 3.86 3.70
C LEU A 81 16.78 3.63 5.01
N LYS A 82 17.02 4.69 5.79
CA LYS A 82 17.74 4.64 7.07
C LYS A 82 16.82 4.59 8.29
N LYS A 83 15.51 4.52 8.06
CA LYS A 83 14.51 4.45 9.14
C LYS A 83 14.56 3.11 9.85
N ASN A 84 14.04 3.06 11.08
CA ASN A 84 13.91 1.82 11.86
C ASN A 84 12.70 1.03 11.38
N TYR A 85 12.87 0.21 10.34
CA TYR A 85 11.82 -0.62 9.78
C TYR A 85 11.50 -1.79 10.70
N VAL A 86 10.22 -1.92 11.07
CA VAL A 86 9.69 -2.99 11.92
C VAL A 86 8.91 -4.03 11.14
N ALA A 87 8.49 -3.70 9.91
CA ALA A 87 7.83 -4.63 9.00
C ALA A 87 8.16 -4.27 7.53
N VAL A 88 8.37 -5.27 6.67
CA VAL A 88 8.64 -5.12 5.23
C VAL A 88 7.90 -6.21 4.48
N GLU A 89 7.09 -5.83 3.46
CA GLU A 89 6.20 -6.74 2.73
C GLU A 89 5.26 -7.49 3.69
N HIS A 90 4.65 -6.76 4.62
CA HIS A 90 3.84 -7.32 5.68
C HIS A 90 2.39 -7.52 5.21
N SER A 91 2.01 -8.76 4.95
CA SER A 91 0.64 -9.13 4.62
C SER A 91 -0.24 -9.15 5.86
N PHE A 92 -1.47 -8.67 5.73
CA PHE A 92 -2.44 -8.66 6.81
C PHE A 92 -3.80 -9.18 6.37
N LEU A 93 -4.55 -9.68 7.35
CA LEU A 93 -5.95 -10.05 7.24
C LEU A 93 -6.64 -9.60 8.54
N ILE A 94 -7.48 -8.58 8.45
CA ILE A 94 -8.26 -8.05 9.58
C ILE A 94 -9.70 -8.53 9.44
N LYS A 95 -10.21 -9.16 10.49
CA LYS A 95 -11.60 -9.56 10.59
C LYS A 95 -12.43 -8.44 11.21
N GLU A 96 -13.44 -8.00 10.48
CA GLU A 96 -14.54 -7.20 11.00
C GLU A 96 -15.78 -8.08 11.21
N LYS A 97 -16.89 -7.49 11.67
CA LYS A 97 -18.09 -8.25 12.03
C LYS A 97 -18.58 -9.14 10.87
N ASP A 98 -18.70 -8.57 9.67
CA ASP A 98 -19.35 -9.22 8.53
C ASP A 98 -18.41 -9.37 7.32
N PHE A 99 -17.14 -8.93 7.41
CA PHE A 99 -16.17 -8.99 6.30
C PHE A 99 -14.72 -9.05 6.80
N PHE A 100 -13.82 -9.27 5.86
CA PHE A 100 -12.37 -9.23 6.08
C PHE A 100 -11.75 -8.14 5.23
N LEU A 101 -10.75 -7.46 5.78
CA LEU A 101 -9.84 -6.59 5.03
C LEU A 101 -8.49 -7.28 4.89
N ASN A 102 -8.01 -7.40 3.67
CA ASN A 102 -6.69 -7.93 3.41
C ASN A 102 -5.84 -6.95 2.61
N GLY A 103 -4.54 -7.08 2.74
CA GLY A 103 -3.59 -6.26 2.02
C GLY A 103 -2.16 -6.58 2.39
N ARG A 104 -1.26 -5.73 1.93
CA ARG A 104 0.16 -5.85 2.25
C ARG A 104 0.78 -4.46 2.33
N PHE A 105 1.35 -4.13 3.46
CA PHE A 105 2.18 -2.93 3.59
C PHE A 105 3.53 -3.17 2.91
N ASP A 106 3.98 -2.23 2.10
CA ASP A 106 5.33 -2.33 1.51
C ASP A 106 6.40 -2.28 2.58
N ALA A 107 6.28 -1.31 3.50
CA ALA A 107 7.14 -1.22 4.67
C ALA A 107 6.45 -0.46 5.81
N VAL A 108 6.87 -0.69 7.04
CA VAL A 108 6.46 0.08 8.21
C VAL A 108 7.68 0.39 9.05
N TYR A 109 7.90 1.66 9.35
CA TYR A 109 8.95 2.05 10.30
C TYR A 109 8.36 2.62 11.58
N LYS A 110 9.13 2.56 12.67
CA LYS A 110 8.79 3.10 13.98
C LYS A 110 9.73 4.23 14.36
N GLU A 111 9.17 5.35 14.78
CA GLU A 111 9.90 6.46 15.41
C GLU A 111 9.21 6.82 16.72
N ASN A 112 9.93 6.66 17.84
CA ASN A 112 9.35 6.77 19.18
C ASN A 112 8.12 5.84 19.34
N ASP A 113 6.96 6.40 19.67
CA ASP A 113 5.69 5.68 19.82
C ASP A 113 4.78 5.80 18.60
N SER A 114 5.31 6.25 17.47
CA SER A 114 4.58 6.42 16.20
C SER A 114 5.04 5.40 15.17
N TYR A 115 4.08 4.88 14.39
CA TYR A 115 4.35 4.00 13.26
C TYR A 115 3.99 4.72 11.96
N THR A 116 4.79 4.51 10.93
CA THR A 116 4.51 5.04 9.60
C THR A 116 4.51 3.91 8.58
N VAL A 117 3.36 3.69 7.95
CA VAL A 117 3.23 2.81 6.79
C VAL A 117 3.78 3.53 5.59
N VAL A 118 4.72 2.92 4.88
CA VAL A 118 5.29 3.47 3.64
C VAL A 118 4.73 2.72 2.46
N ASP A 119 4.32 3.46 1.45
CA ASP A 119 3.89 2.96 0.15
C ASP A 119 4.75 3.59 -0.95
N TRP A 120 5.47 2.75 -1.68
CA TRP A 120 6.37 3.18 -2.73
C TRP A 120 5.61 3.39 -4.03
N LYS A 121 5.66 4.60 -4.58
CA LYS A 121 5.10 4.95 -5.89
C LYS A 121 6.23 5.19 -6.89
N MET A 122 6.11 4.70 -8.10
CA MET A 122 7.13 4.99 -9.12
C MET A 122 7.23 6.49 -9.41
N LYS A 123 6.11 7.15 -9.69
CA LYS A 123 6.08 8.55 -10.11
C LYS A 123 5.03 9.36 -9.35
N THR A 124 3.77 9.08 -9.59
CA THR A 124 2.65 9.94 -9.18
C THR A 124 2.15 9.58 -7.79
N LEU A 125 2.08 10.56 -6.92
CA LEU A 125 1.42 10.45 -5.61
C LEU A 125 -0.10 10.66 -5.77
N PRO A 126 -0.93 10.16 -4.86
CA PRO A 126 -2.34 10.49 -4.82
C PRO A 126 -2.55 12.00 -4.78
N LYS A 127 -3.52 12.51 -5.53
CA LYS A 127 -3.84 13.94 -5.57
C LYS A 127 -4.37 14.43 -4.23
N ASP A 128 -5.25 13.64 -3.63
CA ASP A 128 -5.85 13.88 -2.33
C ASP A 128 -5.56 12.68 -1.42
N PRO A 129 -4.35 12.63 -0.80
CA PRO A 129 -3.90 11.45 -0.06
C PRO A 129 -4.78 11.10 1.14
N GLU A 130 -5.42 12.09 1.77
CA GLU A 130 -6.32 11.89 2.91
C GLU A 130 -7.62 11.20 2.50
N GLU A 131 -8.09 11.47 1.28
CA GLU A 131 -9.29 10.87 0.70
C GLU A 131 -9.02 9.59 -0.09
N ASP A 132 -7.75 9.26 -0.32
CA ASP A 132 -7.41 8.03 -1.04
C ASP A 132 -7.81 6.80 -0.21
N LEU A 133 -8.53 5.89 -0.84
CA LEU A 133 -9.04 4.69 -0.17
C LEU A 133 -7.92 3.78 0.35
N GLN A 134 -6.74 3.84 -0.25
CA GLN A 134 -5.56 3.12 0.25
C GLN A 134 -5.13 3.68 1.61
N SER A 135 -5.13 5.00 1.78
CA SER A 135 -4.85 5.63 3.08
C SER A 135 -5.86 5.19 4.13
N VAL A 136 -7.15 5.24 3.79
CA VAL A 136 -8.24 4.86 4.70
C VAL A 136 -8.07 3.42 5.19
N VAL A 137 -7.90 2.48 4.27
CA VAL A 137 -7.76 1.05 4.60
C VAL A 137 -6.45 0.77 5.34
N TYR A 138 -5.34 1.34 4.87
CA TYR A 138 -4.02 1.03 5.46
C TYR A 138 -3.86 1.64 6.85
N LEU A 139 -4.31 2.87 7.07
CA LEU A 139 -4.26 3.50 8.38
C LEU A 139 -5.16 2.78 9.39
N TYR A 140 -6.38 2.41 8.98
CA TYR A 140 -7.29 1.64 9.80
C TYR A 140 -6.69 0.28 10.20
N CYS A 141 -6.21 -0.49 9.21
CA CYS A 141 -5.62 -1.81 9.48
C CYS A 141 -4.33 -1.72 10.30
N ALA A 142 -3.47 -0.73 10.04
CA ALA A 142 -2.25 -0.53 10.81
C ALA A 142 -2.55 -0.16 12.26
N GLY A 143 -3.54 0.70 12.52
CA GLY A 143 -4.00 1.01 13.87
C GLY A 143 -4.39 -0.24 14.65
N LYS A 144 -5.12 -1.15 14.03
CA LYS A 144 -5.50 -2.45 14.62
C LYS A 144 -4.32 -3.39 14.84
N ILE A 145 -3.38 -3.46 13.89
CA ILE A 145 -2.24 -4.38 13.95
C ILE A 145 -1.23 -3.96 15.03
N PHE A 146 -0.96 -2.66 15.12
CA PHE A 146 0.03 -2.10 16.05
C PHE A 146 -0.59 -1.63 17.38
N ASP A 147 -1.90 -1.78 17.53
CA ASP A 147 -2.69 -1.40 18.73
C ASP A 147 -2.40 0.05 19.16
N THR A 148 -2.49 0.98 18.22
CA THR A 148 -2.22 2.40 18.48
C THR A 148 -2.92 3.31 17.47
N GLU A 149 -3.24 4.54 17.90
CA GLU A 149 -3.73 5.60 17.02
C GLU A 149 -2.60 6.48 16.47
N ASN A 150 -1.37 6.32 16.96
CA ASN A 150 -0.20 7.03 16.47
C ASN A 150 0.32 6.42 15.17
N ILE A 151 -0.54 6.39 14.16
CA ILE A 151 -0.25 5.85 12.82
C ILE A 151 -0.26 6.97 11.79
N SER A 152 0.71 6.90 10.91
CA SER A 152 0.77 7.74 9.70
C SER A 152 0.98 6.86 8.48
N MET A 153 0.62 7.36 7.31
CA MET A 153 0.99 6.79 6.02
C MET A 153 1.86 7.77 5.25
N LEU A 154 2.89 7.27 4.62
CA LEU A 154 3.79 7.99 3.74
C LEU A 154 3.72 7.39 2.35
N TYR A 155 3.21 8.14 1.39
CA TYR A 155 3.46 7.90 -0.03
C TYR A 155 4.81 8.51 -0.41
N PHE A 156 5.66 7.72 -1.00
CA PHE A 156 6.99 8.16 -1.42
C PHE A 156 7.22 7.89 -2.91
N SER A 157 7.46 8.96 -3.69
CA SER A 157 7.80 8.82 -5.11
C SER A 157 9.28 8.46 -5.27
N LEU A 158 9.53 7.31 -5.91
CA LEU A 158 10.89 6.81 -6.14
C LEU A 158 11.67 7.66 -7.13
N THR A 159 11.00 8.30 -8.09
CA THR A 159 11.66 9.11 -9.12
C THR A 159 11.87 10.54 -8.69
N THR A 160 10.86 11.17 -8.09
CA THR A 160 10.92 12.60 -7.70
C THR A 160 11.39 12.82 -6.27
N HIS A 161 11.27 11.82 -5.40
CA HIS A 161 11.45 11.89 -3.95
C HIS A 161 10.41 12.78 -3.23
N GLU A 162 9.32 13.11 -3.94
CA GLU A 162 8.17 13.75 -3.31
C GLU A 162 7.53 12.86 -2.26
N ARG A 163 6.93 13.49 -1.26
CA ARG A 163 6.34 12.83 -0.10
C ARG A 163 4.96 13.39 0.17
N ALA A 164 4.00 12.51 0.45
CA ALA A 164 2.71 12.89 0.97
C ALA A 164 2.43 12.09 2.26
N PHE A 165 2.14 12.81 3.34
CA PHE A 165 1.86 12.22 4.64
C PHE A 165 0.37 12.33 4.96
N VAL A 166 -0.18 11.25 5.50
CA VAL A 166 -1.54 11.20 6.05
C VAL A 166 -1.47 10.64 7.46
N LYS A 167 -2.15 11.28 8.41
CA LYS A 167 -2.27 10.77 9.78
C LYS A 167 -3.61 10.08 9.98
N LEU A 168 -3.62 9.04 10.77
CA LEU A 168 -4.87 8.46 11.26
C LEU A 168 -5.62 9.51 12.08
N SER A 169 -6.84 9.85 11.64
CA SER A 169 -7.65 10.89 12.28
C SER A 169 -8.79 10.30 13.12
N SER A 170 -9.47 9.28 12.62
CA SER A 170 -10.58 8.61 13.30
C SER A 170 -10.76 7.21 12.72
N PRO A 171 -10.36 6.16 13.45
CA PRO A 171 -10.57 4.78 13.05
C PRO A 171 -12.04 4.47 12.73
N GLU A 172 -12.96 5.03 13.51
CA GLU A 172 -14.40 4.81 13.35
C GLU A 172 -14.90 5.36 12.01
N LYS A 173 -14.50 6.58 11.63
CA LYS A 173 -14.89 7.17 10.35
C LYS A 173 -14.34 6.39 9.16
N TYR A 174 -13.13 5.83 9.31
CA TYR A 174 -12.54 5.00 8.27
C TYR A 174 -13.30 3.69 8.12
N LEU A 175 -13.68 3.05 9.22
CA LEU A 175 -14.52 1.86 9.21
C LEU A 175 -15.90 2.16 8.59
N GLU A 176 -16.57 3.22 9.03
CA GLU A 176 -17.87 3.66 8.47
C GLU A 176 -17.81 3.87 6.96
N ARG A 177 -16.74 4.50 6.45
CA ARG A 177 -16.56 4.67 5.00
C ARG A 177 -16.42 3.34 4.28
N ILE A 178 -15.63 2.41 4.82
CA ILE A 178 -15.45 1.07 4.25
C ILE A 178 -16.78 0.30 4.24
N GLU A 179 -17.50 0.31 5.37
CA GLU A 179 -18.81 -0.34 5.51
C GLU A 179 -19.84 0.24 4.51
N LYS A 180 -19.86 1.57 4.33
CA LYS A 180 -20.73 2.23 3.38
C LYS A 180 -20.46 1.79 1.94
N ILE A 181 -19.18 1.63 1.55
CA ILE A 181 -18.82 1.13 0.23
C ILE A 181 -19.30 -0.31 0.07
N ILE A 182 -19.05 -1.17 1.06
CA ILE A 182 -19.47 -2.58 1.03
C ILE A 182 -20.99 -2.73 0.98
N ALA A 183 -21.73 -1.89 1.70
CA ALA A 183 -23.20 -1.91 1.71
C ALA A 183 -23.85 -1.46 0.38
N SER A 184 -23.06 -0.99 -0.60
CA SER A 184 -23.57 -0.58 -1.92
C SER A 184 -23.74 -1.76 -2.91
N ILE A 185 -23.41 -2.98 -2.51
CA ILE A 185 -23.62 -4.23 -3.30
C ILE A 185 -25.11 -4.72 -3.20
#